data_e512fe600e56f7cf05544e7f9fc2e685
#
_entry.id   e512fe600e56f7cf05544e7f9fc2e685
#
_cell.length_a   1.000
_cell.length_b   1.000
_cell.length_c   1.000
_cell.angle_alpha   90.00
_cell.angle_beta   90.00
_cell.angle_gamma   90.00
#
_symmetry.space_group_name_H-M   'P 1'
#
loop_
_entity.id
_entity.type
_entity.pdbx_description
1 polymer ?
#
loop_
_entity_poly.entity_id
_entity_poly.type
_entity_poly.pdbx_seq_one_letter_code
_entity_poly.pdbx_strand_id
1 'polypeptide(L)'
;MMKVLNFTQHTLTKEQLDSLVGEGFSLENIETEAPRWLKDHLTFTKCPSREELNFRAQALADYAESQQATDVVMGGAPYFMGALETALVERGIKPRYAFTERVAVETVNPDGTTTKTSVFRHSGWVY
;
A
#
# COMPACT_ATOMS: atom_id res chain seq x y z
N MET A 1 -8.54 -8.21 -16.86
CA MET A 1 -7.27 -7.48 -16.85
C MET A 1 -6.85 -7.21 -15.41
N MET A 2 -5.61 -7.50 -15.06
CA MET A 2 -5.07 -7.26 -13.73
C MET A 2 -4.52 -5.83 -13.65
N LYS A 3 -5.01 -5.06 -12.69
CA LYS A 3 -4.59 -3.68 -12.47
C LYS A 3 -4.52 -3.40 -10.97
N VAL A 4 -3.41 -2.80 -10.52
CA VAL A 4 -3.21 -2.47 -9.12
C VAL A 4 -3.06 -0.96 -8.95
N LEU A 5 -3.80 -0.39 -8.00
CA LEU A 5 -3.72 1.01 -7.61
C LEU A 5 -2.97 1.13 -6.29
N ASN A 6 -2.36 2.28 -6.08
CA ASN A 6 -1.66 2.60 -4.84
C ASN A 6 -2.53 3.53 -3.99
N PHE A 7 -3.05 3.03 -2.87
CA PHE A 7 -3.81 3.80 -1.89
C PHE A 7 -2.97 4.04 -0.64
N THR A 8 -1.76 4.55 -0.85
CA THR A 8 -0.86 4.93 0.24
C THR A 8 -0.28 6.32 0.01
N GLN A 9 0.34 6.88 1.03
CA GLN A 9 1.04 8.17 0.94
C GLN A 9 2.41 8.05 0.27
N HIS A 10 2.87 6.82 0.01
CA HIS A 10 4.22 6.55 -0.45
C HIS A 10 4.25 6.03 -1.88
N THR A 11 5.32 6.32 -2.59
CA THR A 11 5.61 5.69 -3.88
C THR A 11 5.98 4.22 -3.64
N LEU A 12 5.52 3.32 -4.50
CA LEU A 12 5.92 1.91 -4.41
C LEU A 12 7.44 1.80 -4.53
N THR A 13 8.04 0.97 -3.68
CA THR A 13 9.46 0.70 -3.76
C THR A 13 9.75 -0.21 -4.96
N LYS A 14 11.03 -0.25 -5.38
CA LYS A 14 11.42 -1.16 -6.46
C LYS A 14 11.11 -2.61 -6.11
N GLU A 15 11.33 -3.01 -4.86
CA GLU A 15 11.04 -4.38 -4.42
C GLU A 15 9.55 -4.70 -4.50
N GLN A 16 8.69 -3.75 -4.11
CA GLN A 16 7.24 -3.91 -4.22
C GLN A 16 6.81 -4.01 -5.68
N LEU A 17 7.37 -3.15 -6.54
CA LEU A 17 7.06 -3.16 -7.97
C LEU A 17 7.50 -4.47 -8.61
N ASP A 18 8.71 -4.93 -8.34
CA ASP A 18 9.23 -6.18 -8.86
C ASP A 18 8.39 -7.38 -8.40
N SER A 19 7.90 -7.34 -7.16
CA SER A 19 7.02 -8.37 -6.62
C SER A 19 5.70 -8.44 -7.37
N LEU A 20 5.09 -7.30 -7.70
CA LEU A 20 3.84 -7.25 -8.46
C LEU A 20 4.05 -7.75 -9.89
N VAL A 21 5.14 -7.34 -10.53
CA VAL A 21 5.50 -7.83 -11.86
C VAL A 21 5.70 -9.34 -11.83
N GLY A 22 6.32 -9.86 -10.77
CA GLY A 22 6.51 -11.31 -10.58
C GLY A 22 5.20 -12.08 -10.44
N GLU A 23 4.14 -11.43 -9.95
CA GLU A 23 2.80 -12.02 -9.88
C GLU A 23 2.05 -11.99 -11.21
N GLY A 24 2.56 -11.27 -12.21
CA GLY A 24 1.93 -11.18 -13.52
C GLY A 24 1.34 -9.82 -13.88
N PHE A 25 1.45 -8.80 -13.02
CA PHE A 25 1.02 -7.45 -13.37
C PHE A 25 1.99 -6.85 -14.38
N SER A 26 1.46 -6.20 -15.43
CA SER A 26 2.30 -5.44 -16.35
C SER A 26 2.57 -4.06 -15.75
N LEU A 27 3.73 -3.48 -16.07
CA LEU A 27 4.12 -2.17 -15.55
C LEU A 27 3.10 -1.09 -15.84
N GLU A 28 2.48 -1.10 -17.01
CA GLU A 28 1.47 -0.11 -17.39
C GLU A 28 0.19 -0.20 -16.56
N ASN A 29 -0.05 -1.34 -15.89
CA ASN A 29 -1.21 -1.58 -15.05
C ASN A 29 -0.88 -1.50 -13.55
N ILE A 30 0.26 -0.90 -13.21
CA ILE A 30 0.67 -0.67 -11.83
C ILE A 30 0.78 0.83 -11.61
N GLU A 31 -0.08 1.36 -10.72
CA GLU A 31 0.01 2.74 -10.27
C GLU A 31 1.06 2.82 -9.16
N THR A 32 2.20 3.45 -9.44
CA THR A 32 3.30 3.51 -8.48
C THR A 32 3.11 4.58 -7.42
N GLU A 33 2.32 5.60 -7.71
CA GLU A 33 2.06 6.71 -6.80
C GLU A 33 0.59 7.13 -6.89
N ALA A 34 -0.04 7.34 -5.74
CA ALA A 34 -1.41 7.81 -5.68
C ALA A 34 -1.50 9.27 -6.12
N PRO A 35 -2.58 9.69 -6.80
CA PRO A 35 -2.81 11.09 -7.10
C PRO A 35 -3.00 11.90 -5.81
N ARG A 36 -2.71 13.20 -5.87
CA ARG A 36 -2.75 14.09 -4.71
C ARG A 36 -4.10 14.08 -4.00
N TRP A 37 -5.19 14.14 -4.77
CA TRP A 37 -6.53 14.15 -4.18
C TRP A 37 -6.81 12.89 -3.36
N LEU A 38 -6.28 11.74 -3.79
CA LEU A 38 -6.46 10.49 -3.08
C LEU A 38 -5.64 10.49 -1.79
N LYS A 39 -4.41 10.99 -1.84
CA LYS A 39 -3.57 11.14 -0.65
C LYS A 39 -4.26 12.02 0.40
N ASP A 40 -4.95 13.07 -0.04
CA ASP A 40 -5.70 13.95 0.85
C ASP A 40 -6.85 13.20 1.54
N HIS A 41 -7.48 12.25 0.85
CA HIS A 41 -8.51 11.37 1.44
C HIS A 41 -7.95 10.39 2.47
N LEU A 42 -6.65 10.12 2.43
CA LEU A 42 -5.97 9.26 3.41
C LEU A 42 -5.45 10.05 4.61
N THR A 43 -5.56 11.38 4.58
CA THR A 43 -5.02 12.27 5.61
C THR A 43 -6.13 12.76 6.51
N PHE A 44 -5.93 12.66 7.83
CA PHE A 44 -6.88 13.12 8.82
C PHE A 44 -6.20 14.16 9.71
N THR A 45 -6.72 15.38 9.70
CA THR A 45 -6.21 16.49 10.51
C THR A 45 -7.02 16.72 11.79
N LYS A 46 -8.20 16.11 11.86
CA LYS A 46 -9.10 16.13 13.01
C LYS A 46 -9.59 14.72 13.26
N CYS A 47 -10.07 14.45 14.47
CA CYS A 47 -10.65 13.15 14.80
C CYS A 47 -11.88 12.90 13.91
N PRO A 48 -11.85 11.89 13.03
CA PRO A 48 -12.97 11.62 12.16
C PRO A 48 -14.10 10.89 12.88
N SER A 49 -15.32 11.11 12.41
CA SER A 49 -16.46 10.30 12.83
C SER A 49 -16.47 8.99 12.04
N ARG A 50 -17.22 8.00 12.55
CA ARG A 50 -17.43 6.75 11.80
C ARG A 50 -18.08 7.03 10.45
N GLU A 51 -19.00 7.96 10.41
CA GLU A 51 -19.68 8.36 9.19
C GLU A 51 -18.71 8.93 8.15
N GLU A 52 -17.78 9.80 8.58
CA GLU A 52 -16.75 10.35 7.69
C GLU A 52 -15.82 9.25 7.15
N LEU A 53 -15.41 8.31 8.00
CA LEU A 53 -14.57 7.20 7.57
C LEU A 53 -15.27 6.36 6.51
N ASN A 54 -16.52 6.04 6.73
CA ASN A 54 -17.31 5.26 5.76
C ASN A 54 -17.49 6.03 4.45
N PHE A 55 -17.76 7.33 4.52
CA PHE A 55 -17.92 8.17 3.33
C PHE A 55 -16.63 8.19 2.49
N ARG A 56 -15.49 8.42 3.12
CA ARG A 56 -14.20 8.41 2.42
C ARG A 56 -13.87 7.04 1.84
N ALA A 57 -14.14 5.98 2.60
CA ALA A 57 -13.91 4.61 2.14
C ALA A 57 -14.73 4.27 0.89
N GLN A 58 -16.01 4.65 0.87
CA GLN A 58 -16.87 4.43 -0.29
C GLN A 58 -16.40 5.24 -1.50
N ALA A 59 -16.00 6.49 -1.30
CA ALA A 59 -15.49 7.32 -2.39
C ALA A 59 -14.24 6.72 -3.04
N LEU A 60 -13.30 6.23 -2.23
CA LEU A 60 -12.09 5.59 -2.74
C LEU A 60 -12.38 4.25 -3.42
N ALA A 61 -13.30 3.47 -2.88
CA ALA A 61 -13.70 2.21 -3.49
C ALA A 61 -14.43 2.43 -4.82
N ASP A 62 -15.27 3.46 -4.90
CA ASP A 62 -15.94 3.85 -6.16
C ASP A 62 -14.89 4.22 -7.22
N TYR A 63 -13.87 4.96 -6.84
CA TYR A 63 -12.78 5.31 -7.74
C TYR A 63 -12.04 4.05 -8.23
N ALA A 64 -11.70 3.15 -7.31
CA ALA A 64 -11.01 1.90 -7.69
C ALA A 64 -11.85 1.08 -8.66
N GLU A 65 -13.14 0.99 -8.43
CA GLU A 65 -14.06 0.30 -9.33
C GLU A 65 -14.13 0.98 -10.69
N SER A 66 -14.20 2.31 -10.73
CA SER A 66 -14.22 3.07 -11.99
C SER A 66 -12.93 2.89 -12.81
N GLN A 67 -11.82 2.64 -12.15
CA GLN A 67 -10.53 2.36 -12.79
C GLN A 67 -10.36 0.89 -13.18
N GLN A 68 -11.36 0.06 -12.90
CA GLN A 68 -11.32 -1.39 -13.16
C GLN A 68 -10.16 -2.06 -12.41
N ALA A 69 -9.83 -1.57 -11.24
CA ALA A 69 -8.78 -2.16 -10.41
C ALA A 69 -9.17 -3.55 -9.95
N THR A 70 -8.22 -4.47 -9.97
CA THR A 70 -8.37 -5.80 -9.38
C THR A 70 -7.80 -5.86 -7.99
N ASP A 71 -6.81 -5.02 -7.73
CA ASP A 71 -6.05 -4.99 -6.49
C ASP A 71 -5.76 -3.55 -6.09
N VAL A 72 -5.65 -3.32 -4.79
CA VAL A 72 -5.30 -2.02 -4.23
C VAL A 72 -4.26 -2.23 -3.14
N VAL A 73 -3.13 -1.54 -3.26
CA VAL A 73 -2.13 -1.50 -2.19
C VAL A 73 -2.61 -0.51 -1.14
N MET A 74 -2.75 -0.96 0.08
CA MET A 74 -3.28 -0.18 1.19
C MET A 74 -2.21 0.16 2.21
N GLY A 75 -2.34 1.35 2.78
CA GLY A 75 -1.50 1.80 3.89
C GLY A 75 -2.00 3.13 4.39
N GLY A 76 -2.01 3.32 5.70
CA GLY A 76 -2.47 4.56 6.31
C GLY A 76 -2.96 4.34 7.72
N ALA A 77 -3.81 5.25 8.21
CA ALA A 77 -4.33 5.21 9.56
C ALA A 77 -5.11 3.93 9.84
N PRO A 78 -4.75 3.18 10.88
CA PRO A 78 -5.41 1.89 11.17
C PRO A 78 -6.93 1.99 11.29
N TYR A 79 -7.43 3.09 11.88
CA TYR A 79 -8.86 3.28 12.08
C TYR A 79 -9.62 3.51 10.76
N PHE A 80 -8.91 3.82 9.68
CA PHE A 80 -9.50 3.95 8.34
C PHE A 80 -9.39 2.67 7.52
N MET A 81 -8.35 1.88 7.74
CA MET A 81 -8.06 0.70 6.92
C MET A 81 -9.19 -0.32 6.94
N GLY A 82 -9.84 -0.52 8.09
CA GLY A 82 -10.96 -1.45 8.18
C GLY A 82 -12.13 -1.07 7.30
N ALA A 83 -12.53 0.20 7.30
CA ALA A 83 -13.63 0.68 6.47
C ALA A 83 -13.30 0.59 4.98
N LEU A 84 -12.08 0.96 4.61
CA LEU A 84 -11.63 0.91 3.22
C LEU A 84 -11.54 -0.53 2.71
N GLU A 85 -10.97 -1.42 3.50
CA GLU A 85 -10.88 -2.84 3.16
C GLU A 85 -12.27 -3.43 2.89
N THR A 86 -13.21 -3.19 3.79
CA THR A 86 -14.58 -3.66 3.64
C THR A 86 -15.22 -3.16 2.36
N ALA A 87 -15.06 -1.86 2.06
CA ALA A 87 -15.65 -1.26 0.85
C ALA A 87 -15.05 -1.85 -0.43
N LEU A 88 -13.74 -2.13 -0.45
CA LEU A 88 -13.07 -2.73 -1.59
C LEU A 88 -13.51 -4.19 -1.79
N VAL A 89 -13.54 -4.97 -0.71
CA VAL A 89 -13.94 -6.39 -0.77
C VAL A 89 -15.38 -6.54 -1.27
N GLU A 90 -16.27 -5.66 -0.85
CA GLU A 90 -17.66 -5.64 -1.33
C GLU A 90 -17.76 -5.46 -2.85
N ARG A 91 -16.77 -4.84 -3.46
CA ARG A 91 -16.71 -4.62 -4.92
C ARG A 91 -15.86 -5.66 -5.65
N GLY A 92 -15.41 -6.71 -4.94
CA GLY A 92 -14.57 -7.75 -5.53
C GLY A 92 -13.14 -7.30 -5.81
N ILE A 93 -12.69 -6.22 -5.16
CA ILE A 93 -11.34 -5.69 -5.31
C ILE A 93 -10.50 -6.18 -4.13
N LYS A 94 -9.32 -6.73 -4.43
CA LYS A 94 -8.44 -7.30 -3.41
C LYS A 94 -7.62 -6.21 -2.74
N PRO A 95 -7.83 -5.96 -1.43
CA PRO A 95 -6.93 -5.10 -0.67
C PRO A 95 -5.68 -5.88 -0.33
N ARG A 96 -4.51 -5.28 -0.47
CA ARG A 96 -3.25 -5.91 -0.10
C ARG A 96 -2.39 -4.95 0.70
N TYR A 97 -1.74 -5.50 1.71
CA TYR A 97 -0.81 -4.75 2.56
C TYR A 97 0.60 -5.27 2.31
N ALA A 98 1.55 -4.35 2.15
CA ALA A 98 2.94 -4.75 2.03
C ALA A 98 3.46 -5.25 3.39
N PHE A 99 4.03 -6.43 3.40
CA PHE A 99 4.70 -6.97 4.58
C PHE A 99 6.20 -6.79 4.42
N THR A 100 6.83 -6.13 5.38
CA THR A 100 8.26 -5.89 5.40
C THR A 100 8.91 -6.63 6.56
N GLU A 101 10.09 -7.16 6.34
CA GLU A 101 10.91 -7.78 7.36
C GLU A 101 12.03 -6.85 7.77
N ARG A 102 12.39 -6.89 9.04
CA ARG A 102 13.60 -6.25 9.52
C ARG A 102 14.74 -7.26 9.38
N VAL A 103 15.71 -6.92 8.54
CA VAL A 103 16.89 -7.76 8.30
C VAL A 103 18.09 -7.11 8.95
N ALA A 104 18.81 -7.87 9.77
CA ALA A 104 20.05 -7.42 10.36
C ALA A 104 21.17 -7.52 9.31
N VAL A 105 21.92 -6.43 9.16
CA VAL A 105 23.09 -6.38 8.27
C VAL A 105 24.30 -6.10 9.12
N GLU A 106 25.34 -6.92 8.97
CA GLU A 106 26.61 -6.77 9.67
C GLU A 106 27.66 -6.31 8.67
N THR A 107 28.32 -5.21 8.99
CA THR A 107 29.39 -4.64 8.15
C THR A 107 30.68 -4.67 8.92
N VAL A 108 31.76 -5.17 8.29
CA VAL A 108 33.11 -5.12 8.85
C VAL A 108 33.74 -3.79 8.49
N ASN A 109 34.13 -3.03 9.50
CA ASN A 109 34.77 -1.73 9.34
C ASN A 109 36.28 -1.89 9.06
N PRO A 110 36.94 -0.85 8.48
CA PRO A 110 38.37 -0.92 8.20
C PRO A 110 39.24 -1.17 9.42
N ASP A 111 38.79 -0.81 10.63
CA ASP A 111 39.53 -1.02 11.88
C ASP A 111 39.31 -2.42 12.49
N GLY A 112 38.59 -3.31 11.81
CA GLY A 112 38.31 -4.65 12.28
C GLY A 112 37.07 -4.77 13.17
N THR A 113 36.42 -3.66 13.50
CA THR A 113 35.16 -3.70 14.26
C THR A 113 33.99 -4.01 13.32
N THR A 114 32.85 -4.46 13.91
CA THR A 114 31.64 -4.73 13.14
C THR A 114 30.54 -3.77 13.56
N THR A 115 29.74 -3.34 12.58
CA THR A 115 28.55 -2.53 12.79
C THR A 115 27.34 -3.35 12.39
N LYS A 116 26.36 -3.45 13.31
CA LYS A 116 25.08 -4.09 13.03
C LYS A 116 24.03 -3.04 12.78
N THR A 117 23.39 -3.11 11.63
CA THR A 117 22.28 -2.23 11.27
C THR A 117 21.07 -3.07 10.89
N SER A 118 19.88 -2.48 11.00
CA SER A 118 18.66 -3.12 10.55
C SER A 118 18.14 -2.39 9.32
N VAL A 119 17.77 -3.16 8.30
CA VAL A 119 17.11 -2.63 7.11
C VAL A 119 15.76 -3.30 6.94
N PHE A 120 14.79 -2.60 6.37
CA PHE A 120 13.48 -3.16 6.06
C PHE A 120 13.50 -3.64 4.62
N ARG A 121 13.04 -4.87 4.40
CA ARG A 121 12.92 -5.45 3.08
C ARG A 121 11.49 -5.93 2.84
N HIS A 122 10.98 -5.70 1.65
CA HIS A 122 9.69 -6.23 1.24
C HIS A 122 9.77 -7.76 1.24
N SER A 123 8.84 -8.41 1.96
CA SER A 123 8.83 -9.86 2.11
C SER A 123 7.61 -10.51 1.44
N GLY A 124 6.56 -9.75 1.20
CA GLY A 124 5.35 -10.28 0.58
C GLY A 124 4.16 -9.37 0.77
N TRP A 125 3.00 -9.90 0.45
CA TRP A 125 1.73 -9.18 0.54
C TRP A 125 0.76 -9.95 1.41
N VAL A 126 0.04 -9.22 2.25
CA VAL A 126 -1.08 -9.74 3.03
C VAL A 126 -2.38 -9.31 2.33
N TYR A 127 -3.21 -10.28 2.03
CA TYR A 127 -4.51 -10.02 1.41
C TYR A 127 -5.53 -11.12 1.64
#